data_3183d7f3442dec951c2b60e74e0fd14a
#
_entry.id   3183d7f3442dec951c2b60e74e0fd14a
#
_cell.length_a   1.000
_cell.length_b   1.000
_cell.length_c   1.000
_cell.angle_alpha   90.00
_cell.angle_beta   90.00
_cell.angle_gamma   90.00
#
_symmetry.space_group_name_H-M   'P 1'
#
loop_
_entity.id
_entity.type
_entity.pdbx_description
1 polymer ?
#
loop_
_entity_poly.entity_id
_entity_poly.type
_entity_poly.pdbx_seq_one_letter_code
_entity_poly.pdbx_strand_id
1 'polypeptide(L)'
;MFGMPKNGHSGRTDELAGIGENMRVLLTSAGLETEEIKEYFTDMIGKDLLSVMALFIPTAAIDADAIAVLPKCMNDLLKCGIQNKNIKVYDLHIGMELDELQQFDVVYLCGGNTTYLLERINATGFDKALKAYIQADGAVIGVSAGSLIFSNNLSGNLGLINTKLDVHCTEGEKCGKVEYPLKDNIRLTNTCALAVRGFPDGLEIIGGKG
;
A
#
# COMPACT_ATOMS: atom_id res chain seq x y z
N MET A 1 -47.09 7.60 25.05
CA MET A 1 -46.00 8.45 24.48
C MET A 1 -44.72 7.64 24.57
N PHE A 2 -44.43 6.87 23.56
CA PHE A 2 -43.30 5.94 23.53
C PHE A 2 -42.15 6.60 22.72
N GLY A 3 -41.04 6.85 23.39
CA GLY A 3 -39.82 7.37 22.74
C GLY A 3 -39.07 6.27 22.00
N MET A 4 -38.82 6.46 20.72
CA MET A 4 -37.95 5.60 19.90
C MET A 4 -36.46 5.86 20.23
N PRO A 5 -35.62 4.83 20.28
CA PRO A 5 -34.19 5.02 20.42
C PRO A 5 -33.61 5.51 19.10
N LYS A 6 -32.81 6.58 19.16
CA LYS A 6 -31.98 7.05 18.03
C LYS A 6 -30.81 6.08 17.82
N ASN A 7 -30.79 5.39 16.70
CA ASN A 7 -29.63 4.64 16.24
C ASN A 7 -28.50 5.62 15.88
N GLY A 8 -27.48 5.68 16.72
CA GLY A 8 -26.24 6.39 16.47
C GLY A 8 -25.35 5.58 15.51
N HIS A 9 -25.16 6.06 14.30
CA HIS A 9 -24.05 5.67 13.41
C HIS A 9 -22.79 6.40 13.90
N SER A 10 -22.09 5.83 14.84
CA SER A 10 -20.83 6.37 15.36
C SER A 10 -19.88 5.24 15.75
N GLY A 11 -19.43 4.44 14.77
CA GLY A 11 -18.59 3.29 15.07
C GLY A 11 -17.38 3.11 14.16
N ARG A 12 -17.09 4.05 13.26
CA ARG A 12 -16.02 3.85 12.25
C ARG A 12 -14.89 4.90 12.26
N THR A 13 -15.04 5.96 13.03
CA THR A 13 -14.03 7.05 13.10
C THR A 13 -13.05 6.88 14.24
N ASP A 14 -13.33 6.02 15.24
CA ASP A 14 -12.51 5.93 16.44
C ASP A 14 -11.36 4.90 16.35
N GLU A 15 -11.41 3.96 15.42
CA GLU A 15 -10.32 2.97 15.25
C GLU A 15 -9.04 3.55 14.60
N LEU A 16 -9.14 4.70 13.94
CA LEU A 16 -8.00 5.36 13.27
C LEU A 16 -7.36 6.48 14.09
N ALA A 17 -7.96 6.88 15.22
CA ALA A 17 -7.47 7.98 16.06
C ALA A 17 -6.14 7.71 16.81
N GLY A 18 -5.51 6.55 16.62
CA GLY A 18 -4.23 6.15 17.21
C GLY A 18 -3.13 5.82 16.23
N ILE A 19 -3.33 6.08 14.92
CA ILE A 19 -2.30 5.76 13.90
C ILE A 19 -1.22 6.85 13.97
N GLY A 20 0.01 6.45 14.29
CA GLY A 20 1.15 7.31 14.57
C GLY A 20 1.50 8.29 13.44
N GLU A 21 2.22 9.35 13.81
CA GLU A 21 2.65 10.45 12.92
C GLU A 21 3.69 10.04 11.85
N ASN A 22 4.13 8.76 11.82
CA ASN A 22 5.21 8.29 10.96
C ASN A 22 4.87 6.95 10.27
N MET A 23 3.84 6.92 9.42
CA MET A 23 3.61 5.73 8.60
C MET A 23 4.61 5.66 7.44
N ARG A 24 5.09 4.45 7.14
CA ARG A 24 6.01 4.17 6.03
C ARG A 24 5.29 3.38 4.96
N VAL A 25 4.34 4.02 4.27
CA VAL A 25 3.57 3.39 3.19
C VAL A 25 3.75 4.17 1.90
N LEU A 26 4.13 3.46 0.83
CA LEU A 26 4.32 4.00 -0.51
C LEU A 26 3.38 3.28 -1.48
N LEU A 27 2.45 4.01 -2.08
CA LEU A 27 1.45 3.50 -3.01
C LEU A 27 1.78 3.95 -4.43
N THR A 28 1.98 3.00 -5.34
CA THR A 28 2.45 3.25 -6.71
C THR A 28 1.48 2.68 -7.75
N SER A 29 1.53 3.23 -8.95
CA SER A 29 0.86 2.60 -10.10
C SER A 29 1.63 1.41 -10.65
N ALA A 30 2.94 1.54 -10.82
CA ALA A 30 3.73 0.59 -11.61
C ALA A 30 5.00 0.10 -10.90
N GLY A 31 5.14 0.37 -9.60
CA GLY A 31 6.32 0.03 -8.79
C GLY A 31 7.33 1.16 -8.71
N LEU A 32 8.61 0.83 -8.59
CA LEU A 32 9.70 1.78 -8.42
C LEU A 32 10.24 2.24 -9.80
N GLU A 33 9.41 2.94 -10.59
CA GLU A 33 9.68 3.26 -12.00
C GLU A 33 10.74 4.37 -12.18
N THR A 34 10.74 5.38 -11.32
CA THR A 34 11.63 6.54 -11.44
C THR A 34 12.69 6.54 -10.35
N GLU A 35 13.78 7.28 -10.57
CA GLU A 35 14.83 7.42 -9.55
C GLU A 35 14.29 8.13 -8.30
N GLU A 36 13.40 9.15 -8.46
CA GLU A 36 12.80 9.85 -7.33
C GLU A 36 11.98 8.90 -6.43
N ILE A 37 11.22 7.96 -7.03
CA ILE A 37 10.45 6.95 -6.27
C ILE A 37 11.40 5.97 -5.57
N LYS A 38 12.50 5.57 -6.23
CA LYS A 38 13.51 4.67 -5.64
C LYS A 38 14.28 5.33 -4.48
N GLU A 39 14.68 6.59 -4.66
CA GLU A 39 15.33 7.38 -3.62
C GLU A 39 14.40 7.52 -2.41
N TYR A 40 13.14 7.90 -2.64
CA TYR A 40 12.15 7.97 -1.57
C TYR A 40 11.96 6.62 -0.85
N PHE A 41 11.87 5.53 -1.59
CA PHE A 41 11.78 4.18 -1.02
C PHE A 41 12.99 3.84 -0.16
N THR A 42 14.19 4.14 -0.65
CA THR A 42 15.44 3.91 0.08
C THR A 42 15.49 4.70 1.39
N ASP A 43 15.12 5.98 1.33
CA ASP A 43 15.06 6.86 2.51
C ASP A 43 13.99 6.40 3.49
N MET A 44 12.83 5.96 2.99
CA MET A 44 11.74 5.41 3.81
C MET A 44 12.18 4.15 4.56
N ILE A 45 13.01 3.29 3.95
CA ILE A 45 13.55 2.09 4.61
C ILE A 45 14.56 2.49 5.70
N GLY A 46 15.40 3.50 5.47
CA GLY A 46 16.26 4.09 6.48
C GLY A 46 17.38 3.19 7.01
N LYS A 47 17.75 2.12 6.29
CA LYS A 47 18.85 1.21 6.63
C LYS A 47 19.56 0.68 5.38
N ASP A 48 20.72 0.05 5.57
CA ASP A 48 21.45 -0.59 4.48
C ASP A 48 20.61 -1.66 3.77
N LEU A 49 20.29 -1.42 2.50
CA LEU A 49 19.44 -2.28 1.68
C LEU A 49 20.00 -3.69 1.50
N LEU A 50 21.32 -3.88 1.63
CA LEU A 50 21.93 -5.22 1.62
C LEU A 50 21.48 -6.09 2.79
N SER A 51 21.02 -5.48 3.89
CA SER A 51 20.54 -6.15 5.10
C SER A 51 19.02 -6.24 5.20
N VAL A 52 18.28 -5.57 4.29
CA VAL A 52 16.81 -5.53 4.32
C VAL A 52 16.22 -6.90 4.03
N MET A 53 15.28 -7.32 4.87
CA MET A 53 14.41 -8.48 4.65
C MET A 53 13.09 -8.02 4.04
N ALA A 54 12.76 -8.52 2.85
CA ALA A 54 11.54 -8.15 2.12
C ALA A 54 10.57 -9.33 2.03
N LEU A 55 9.30 -9.07 2.30
CA LEU A 55 8.19 -9.98 2.04
C LEU A 55 7.52 -9.57 0.72
N PHE A 56 7.63 -10.41 -0.31
CA PHE A 56 7.07 -10.20 -1.63
C PHE A 56 5.78 -10.99 -1.79
N ILE A 57 4.65 -10.28 -1.96
CA ILE A 57 3.30 -10.88 -2.01
C ILE A 57 2.72 -10.76 -3.42
N PRO A 58 2.78 -11.82 -4.24
CA PRO A 58 2.28 -11.83 -5.61
C PRO A 58 0.79 -12.21 -5.72
N THR A 59 0.08 -12.39 -4.63
CA THR A 59 -1.27 -12.98 -4.56
C THR A 59 -2.29 -12.36 -5.52
N ALA A 60 -2.16 -11.06 -5.85
CA ALA A 60 -3.04 -10.41 -6.83
C ALA A 60 -2.85 -10.90 -8.27
N ALA A 61 -1.70 -11.49 -8.60
CA ALA A 61 -1.32 -11.88 -9.96
C ALA A 61 -1.90 -13.26 -10.32
N ILE A 62 -3.19 -13.30 -10.67
CA ILE A 62 -3.93 -14.54 -10.99
C ILE A 62 -4.17 -14.77 -12.50
N ASP A 63 -3.92 -13.77 -13.32
CA ASP A 63 -4.01 -13.87 -14.78
C ASP A 63 -2.63 -13.80 -15.45
N ALA A 64 -2.56 -14.18 -16.73
CA ALA A 64 -1.31 -14.29 -17.46
C ALA A 64 -0.55 -12.96 -17.56
N ASP A 65 -1.27 -11.84 -17.73
CA ASP A 65 -0.67 -10.52 -17.88
C ASP A 65 -0.08 -10.05 -16.55
N ALA A 66 -0.79 -10.23 -15.45
CA ALA A 66 -0.30 -9.91 -14.11
C ALA A 66 0.90 -10.77 -13.70
N ILE A 67 0.86 -12.09 -14.02
CA ILE A 67 1.99 -13.00 -13.77
C ILE A 67 3.22 -12.56 -14.57
N ALA A 68 3.06 -12.16 -15.83
CA ALA A 68 4.16 -11.71 -16.68
C ALA A 68 4.90 -10.46 -16.14
N VAL A 69 4.26 -9.67 -15.29
CA VAL A 69 4.85 -8.47 -14.67
C VAL A 69 5.61 -8.77 -13.38
N LEU A 70 5.40 -9.93 -12.73
CA LEU A 70 6.06 -10.27 -11.45
C LEU A 70 7.59 -10.18 -11.49
N PRO A 71 8.31 -10.60 -12.57
CA PRO A 71 9.76 -10.42 -12.63
C PRO A 71 10.19 -8.96 -12.57
N LYS A 72 9.39 -8.03 -13.13
CA LYS A 72 9.65 -6.60 -13.05
C LYS A 72 9.49 -6.11 -11.60
N CYS A 73 8.41 -6.49 -10.93
CA CYS A 73 8.18 -6.16 -9.52
C CYS A 73 9.32 -6.69 -8.62
N MET A 74 9.80 -7.90 -8.86
CA MET A 74 10.95 -8.46 -8.15
C MET A 74 12.23 -7.65 -8.42
N ASN A 75 12.43 -7.23 -9.67
CA ASN A 75 13.57 -6.40 -10.05
C ASN A 75 13.55 -5.00 -9.42
N ASP A 76 12.40 -4.47 -9.02
CA ASP A 76 12.34 -3.22 -8.27
C ASP A 76 13.15 -3.31 -6.97
N LEU A 77 12.94 -4.37 -6.20
CA LEU A 77 13.67 -4.62 -4.95
C LEU A 77 15.16 -4.92 -5.19
N LEU A 78 15.45 -5.76 -6.18
CA LEU A 78 16.83 -6.16 -6.52
C LEU A 78 17.66 -4.96 -7.00
N LYS A 79 17.10 -4.09 -7.83
CA LYS A 79 17.78 -2.88 -8.34
C LYS A 79 18.02 -1.82 -7.28
N CYS A 80 17.20 -1.77 -6.25
CA CYS A 80 17.46 -0.92 -5.08
C CYS A 80 18.59 -1.46 -4.21
N GLY A 81 19.02 -2.72 -4.38
CA GLY A 81 20.13 -3.33 -3.64
C GLY A 81 19.71 -4.41 -2.63
N ILE A 82 18.43 -4.72 -2.50
CA ILE A 82 17.97 -5.80 -1.63
C ILE A 82 18.44 -7.14 -2.22
N GLN A 83 19.11 -7.95 -1.42
CA GLN A 83 19.66 -9.22 -1.89
C GLN A 83 18.54 -10.25 -2.14
N ASN A 84 18.64 -11.01 -3.22
CA ASN A 84 17.65 -12.05 -3.56
C ASN A 84 17.41 -13.06 -2.42
N LYS A 85 18.44 -13.42 -1.68
CA LYS A 85 18.32 -14.34 -0.52
C LYS A 85 17.50 -13.77 0.64
N ASN A 86 17.33 -12.45 0.68
CA ASN A 86 16.58 -11.72 1.71
C ASN A 86 15.13 -11.44 1.28
N ILE A 87 14.72 -11.86 0.06
CA ILE A 87 13.36 -11.69 -0.42
C ILE A 87 12.61 -13.02 -0.24
N LYS A 88 11.60 -13.02 0.64
CA LYS A 88 10.69 -14.14 0.80
C LYS A 88 9.44 -13.91 -0.05
N VAL A 89 9.17 -14.81 -0.98
CA VAL A 89 7.89 -14.85 -1.71
C VAL A 89 6.85 -15.54 -0.84
N TYR A 90 5.69 -14.91 -0.69
CA TYR A 90 4.61 -15.45 0.13
C TYR A 90 3.26 -15.21 -0.50
N ASP A 91 2.52 -16.29 -0.71
CA ASP A 91 1.16 -16.22 -1.23
C ASP A 91 0.14 -16.32 -0.07
N LEU A 92 -0.84 -15.42 -0.04
CA LEU A 92 -1.86 -15.32 1.00
C LEU A 92 -2.94 -16.42 0.88
N HIS A 93 -2.56 -17.67 0.60
CA HIS A 93 -3.44 -18.82 0.80
C HIS A 93 -3.60 -19.16 2.28
N ILE A 94 -2.60 -18.85 3.08
CA ILE A 94 -2.57 -18.95 4.53
C ILE A 94 -2.27 -17.57 5.08
N GLY A 95 -2.83 -17.20 6.23
CA GLY A 95 -2.52 -15.96 6.93
C GLY A 95 -1.10 -15.97 7.50
N MET A 96 -0.61 -14.79 7.82
CA MET A 96 0.64 -14.57 8.53
C MET A 96 0.33 -13.69 9.73
N GLU A 97 0.76 -14.11 10.90
CA GLU A 97 0.58 -13.34 12.12
C GLU A 97 1.59 -12.18 12.23
N LEU A 98 1.30 -11.22 13.10
CA LEU A 98 2.13 -10.03 13.25
C LEU A 98 3.59 -10.36 13.60
N ASP A 99 3.81 -11.31 14.51
CA ASP A 99 5.17 -11.70 14.95
C ASP A 99 6.04 -12.23 13.79
N GLU A 100 5.42 -12.96 12.87
CA GLU A 100 6.09 -13.41 11.65
C GLU A 100 6.34 -12.26 10.69
N LEU A 101 5.35 -11.35 10.55
CA LEU A 101 5.42 -10.21 9.64
C LEU A 101 6.49 -9.20 10.09
N GLN A 102 6.70 -9.03 11.40
CA GLN A 102 7.72 -8.15 11.97
C GLN A 102 9.16 -8.62 11.73
N GLN A 103 9.37 -9.83 11.21
CA GLN A 103 10.68 -10.29 10.77
C GLN A 103 11.13 -9.66 9.45
N PHE A 104 10.23 -8.97 8.76
CA PHE A 104 10.51 -8.28 7.52
C PHE A 104 10.57 -6.77 7.75
N ASP A 105 11.49 -6.12 7.04
CA ASP A 105 11.65 -4.66 7.07
C ASP A 105 10.68 -3.98 6.10
N VAL A 106 10.26 -4.69 5.05
CA VAL A 106 9.32 -4.18 4.06
C VAL A 106 8.41 -5.28 3.53
N VAL A 107 7.13 -4.93 3.34
CA VAL A 107 6.12 -5.72 2.64
C VAL A 107 5.87 -5.12 1.27
N TYR A 108 6.06 -5.90 0.20
CA TYR A 108 5.80 -5.52 -1.18
C TYR A 108 4.56 -6.26 -1.70
N LEU A 109 3.47 -5.53 -1.91
CA LEU A 109 2.19 -6.04 -2.43
C LEU A 109 2.12 -5.81 -3.94
N CYS A 110 2.14 -6.87 -4.73
CA CYS A 110 2.13 -6.80 -6.19
C CYS A 110 0.79 -6.37 -6.77
N GLY A 111 0.81 -5.95 -8.03
CA GLY A 111 -0.36 -5.67 -8.85
C GLY A 111 -1.08 -6.93 -9.33
N GLY A 112 -2.26 -6.74 -9.93
CA GLY A 112 -3.12 -7.78 -10.50
C GLY A 112 -4.60 -7.55 -10.15
N ASN A 113 -5.30 -8.57 -9.72
CA ASN A 113 -6.71 -8.51 -9.38
C ASN A 113 -6.92 -7.97 -7.96
N THR A 114 -7.42 -6.74 -7.85
CA THR A 114 -7.63 -6.05 -6.57
C THR A 114 -8.67 -6.75 -5.68
N THR A 115 -9.76 -7.22 -6.29
CA THR A 115 -10.85 -7.89 -5.55
C THR A 115 -10.34 -9.19 -4.94
N TYR A 116 -9.66 -10.01 -5.72
CA TYR A 116 -9.07 -11.26 -5.25
C TYR A 116 -8.06 -11.04 -4.13
N LEU A 117 -7.14 -10.07 -4.30
CA LEU A 117 -6.17 -9.72 -3.25
C LEU A 117 -6.87 -9.35 -1.94
N LEU A 118 -7.88 -8.48 -2.02
CA LEU A 118 -8.62 -8.01 -0.84
C LEU A 118 -9.40 -9.15 -0.17
N GLU A 119 -10.02 -10.04 -0.96
CA GLU A 119 -10.68 -11.24 -0.45
C GLU A 119 -9.70 -12.15 0.30
N ARG A 120 -8.52 -12.39 -0.27
CA ARG A 120 -7.47 -13.22 0.39
C ARG A 120 -6.98 -12.59 1.68
N ILE A 121 -6.66 -11.30 1.67
CA ILE A 121 -6.23 -10.54 2.84
C ILE A 121 -7.26 -10.65 3.98
N ASN A 122 -8.54 -10.42 3.68
CA ASN A 122 -9.61 -10.48 4.69
C ASN A 122 -9.90 -11.92 5.14
N ALA A 123 -9.93 -12.88 4.23
CA ALA A 123 -10.25 -14.27 4.54
C ALA A 123 -9.16 -14.94 5.42
N THR A 124 -7.92 -14.52 5.29
CA THR A 124 -6.79 -15.06 6.06
C THR A 124 -6.51 -14.29 7.35
N GLY A 125 -7.21 -13.15 7.59
CA GLY A 125 -6.94 -12.27 8.72
C GLY A 125 -5.66 -11.44 8.59
N PHE A 126 -5.00 -11.48 7.42
CA PHE A 126 -3.78 -10.72 7.16
C PHE A 126 -4.00 -9.20 7.20
N ASP A 127 -5.25 -8.72 7.01
CA ASP A 127 -5.64 -7.32 7.19
C ASP A 127 -5.28 -6.78 8.56
N LYS A 128 -5.49 -7.58 9.61
CA LYS A 128 -5.18 -7.21 11.00
C LYS A 128 -3.67 -7.17 11.24
N ALA A 129 -2.96 -8.20 10.77
CA ALA A 129 -1.51 -8.26 10.92
C ALA A 129 -0.83 -7.11 10.14
N LEU A 130 -1.26 -6.81 8.91
CA LEU A 130 -0.71 -5.74 8.09
C LEU A 130 -0.99 -4.35 8.69
N LYS A 131 -2.21 -4.11 9.20
CA LYS A 131 -2.54 -2.86 9.90
C LYS A 131 -1.67 -2.67 11.14
N ALA A 132 -1.54 -3.71 11.97
CA ALA A 132 -0.69 -3.66 13.16
C ALA A 132 0.80 -3.47 12.80
N TYR A 133 1.27 -4.09 11.72
CA TYR A 133 2.62 -3.91 11.19
C TYR A 133 2.89 -2.46 10.78
N ILE A 134 1.96 -1.82 10.06
CA ILE A 134 2.05 -0.40 9.68
C ILE A 134 2.05 0.49 10.93
N GLN A 135 1.20 0.20 11.92
CA GLN A 135 1.15 0.93 13.20
C GLN A 135 2.43 0.80 14.02
N ALA A 136 3.13 -0.33 13.89
CA ALA A 136 4.43 -0.59 14.49
C ALA A 136 5.62 -0.08 13.64
N ASP A 137 5.39 0.90 12.77
CA ASP A 137 6.38 1.51 11.87
C ASP A 137 6.96 0.53 10.81
N GLY A 138 6.21 -0.49 10.43
CA GLY A 138 6.55 -1.38 9.33
C GLY A 138 6.40 -0.69 7.97
N ALA A 139 7.38 -0.89 7.08
CA ALA A 139 7.32 -0.29 5.75
C ALA A 139 6.50 -1.15 4.78
N VAL A 140 5.64 -0.49 3.99
CA VAL A 140 4.81 -1.17 2.98
C VAL A 140 4.90 -0.45 1.65
N ILE A 141 5.06 -1.19 0.58
CA ILE A 141 4.89 -0.71 -0.78
C ILE A 141 3.74 -1.47 -1.45
N GLY A 142 2.79 -0.72 -2.00
CA GLY A 142 1.72 -1.26 -2.84
C GLY A 142 1.94 -0.90 -4.29
N VAL A 143 1.64 -1.83 -5.20
CA VAL A 143 1.72 -1.64 -6.64
C VAL A 143 0.37 -1.91 -7.26
N SER A 144 -0.22 -0.95 -7.99
CA SER A 144 -1.51 -1.10 -8.67
C SER A 144 -2.59 -1.67 -7.74
N ALA A 145 -3.01 -2.92 -7.92
CA ALA A 145 -3.95 -3.61 -7.02
C ALA A 145 -3.50 -3.57 -5.56
N GLY A 146 -2.20 -3.74 -5.28
CA GLY A 146 -1.62 -3.63 -3.95
C GLY A 146 -1.72 -2.23 -3.35
N SER A 147 -1.86 -1.16 -4.17
CA SER A 147 -2.15 0.19 -3.72
C SER A 147 -3.64 0.41 -3.45
N LEU A 148 -4.50 -0.10 -4.33
CA LEU A 148 -5.94 0.13 -4.30
C LEU A 148 -6.62 -0.45 -3.06
N ILE A 149 -6.06 -1.50 -2.45
CA ILE A 149 -6.62 -2.11 -1.23
C ILE A 149 -6.57 -1.17 -0.01
N PHE A 150 -5.74 -0.14 -0.01
CA PHE A 150 -5.60 0.84 1.07
C PHE A 150 -6.56 2.02 0.96
N SER A 151 -7.23 2.17 -0.18
CA SER A 151 -8.07 3.31 -0.51
C SER A 151 -9.54 2.94 -0.62
N ASN A 152 -10.41 3.93 -0.72
CA ASN A 152 -11.86 3.76 -0.71
C ASN A 152 -12.44 3.27 -2.06
N ASN A 153 -11.66 2.47 -2.81
CA ASN A 153 -12.05 1.92 -4.11
C ASN A 153 -13.04 0.75 -3.97
N LEU A 154 -12.86 -0.09 -2.95
CA LEU A 154 -13.66 -1.28 -2.71
C LEU A 154 -14.20 -1.29 -1.28
N SER A 155 -15.35 -1.93 -1.06
CA SER A 155 -15.82 -2.21 0.29
C SER A 155 -14.92 -3.27 0.95
N GLY A 156 -14.69 -3.16 2.28
CA GLY A 156 -13.78 -4.06 2.99
C GLY A 156 -12.30 -3.75 2.77
N ASN A 157 -11.97 -2.59 2.17
CA ASN A 157 -10.60 -2.10 2.04
C ASN A 157 -9.93 -1.87 3.41
N LEU A 158 -8.61 -1.66 3.40
CA LEU A 158 -7.83 -1.49 4.64
C LEU A 158 -8.01 -0.11 5.29
N GLY A 159 -8.65 0.85 4.62
CA GLY A 159 -9.08 2.12 5.18
C GLY A 159 -7.98 3.10 5.52
N LEU A 160 -6.82 3.02 4.87
CA LEU A 160 -5.70 3.91 5.13
C LEU A 160 -5.90 5.30 4.51
N ILE A 161 -6.58 5.35 3.35
CA ILE A 161 -6.90 6.58 2.64
C ILE A 161 -8.41 6.68 2.48
N ASN A 162 -8.99 7.80 2.93
CA ASN A 162 -10.44 8.02 2.91
C ASN A 162 -10.93 8.65 1.58
N THR A 163 -10.22 8.40 0.49
CA THR A 163 -10.66 8.74 -0.87
C THR A 163 -10.31 7.61 -1.82
N LYS A 164 -10.76 7.70 -3.07
CA LYS A 164 -10.37 6.74 -4.10
C LYS A 164 -8.99 7.06 -4.65
N LEU A 165 -8.29 6.01 -5.04
CA LEU A 165 -7.02 6.07 -5.73
C LEU A 165 -7.20 5.51 -7.15
N ASP A 166 -6.87 6.29 -8.16
CA ASP A 166 -6.83 5.85 -9.55
C ASP A 166 -5.37 5.62 -9.93
N VAL A 167 -5.08 4.44 -10.47
CA VAL A 167 -3.73 4.04 -10.92
C VAL A 167 -3.69 3.93 -12.44
N HIS A 168 -2.48 3.90 -13.02
CA HIS A 168 -2.24 3.85 -14.48
C HIS A 168 -2.92 4.99 -15.25
N CYS A 169 -3.08 6.14 -14.59
CA CYS A 169 -3.63 7.31 -15.24
C CYS A 169 -2.67 7.82 -16.30
N THR A 170 -3.23 8.32 -17.41
CA THR A 170 -2.46 9.13 -18.34
C THR A 170 -2.23 10.52 -17.74
N GLU A 171 -1.14 11.17 -18.10
CA GLU A 171 -0.83 12.52 -17.64
C GLU A 171 -1.98 13.49 -17.90
N GLY A 172 -2.14 14.45 -16.99
CA GLY A 172 -3.19 15.45 -17.06
C GLY A 172 -3.18 16.37 -15.84
N GLU A 173 -3.89 17.49 -15.89
CA GLU A 173 -3.84 18.54 -14.85
C GLU A 173 -4.12 18.07 -13.42
N LYS A 174 -4.88 16.97 -13.27
CA LYS A 174 -5.23 16.41 -11.94
C LYS A 174 -4.37 15.23 -11.51
N CYS A 175 -3.44 14.76 -12.33
CA CYS A 175 -2.56 13.66 -11.97
C CYS A 175 -1.40 14.15 -11.08
N GLY A 176 -0.95 13.30 -10.16
CA GLY A 176 0.18 13.61 -9.30
C GLY A 176 -0.06 14.80 -8.37
N LYS A 177 -1.30 14.96 -7.88
CA LYS A 177 -1.68 16.04 -6.94
C LYS A 177 -2.51 15.49 -5.80
N VAL A 178 -2.28 16.05 -4.62
CA VAL A 178 -3.13 15.88 -3.44
C VAL A 178 -3.65 17.27 -3.07
N GLU A 179 -4.96 17.43 -3.08
CA GLU A 179 -5.63 18.69 -2.72
C GLU A 179 -6.45 18.49 -1.43
N TYR A 180 -6.25 19.35 -0.44
CA TYR A 180 -6.99 19.30 0.82
C TYR A 180 -8.12 20.37 0.85
N PRO A 181 -9.28 20.05 1.47
CA PRO A 181 -9.68 18.73 1.95
C PRO A 181 -9.88 17.73 0.82
N LEU A 182 -9.59 16.44 1.07
CA LEU A 182 -9.69 15.38 0.06
C LEU A 182 -11.13 15.26 -0.46
N LYS A 183 -11.41 15.83 -1.63
CA LYS A 183 -12.74 15.80 -2.28
C LYS A 183 -12.74 14.96 -3.54
N ASP A 184 -11.64 14.97 -4.26
CA ASP A 184 -11.46 14.27 -5.53
C ASP A 184 -10.62 13.00 -5.35
N ASN A 185 -10.68 12.10 -6.33
CA ASN A 185 -9.80 10.94 -6.38
C ASN A 185 -8.34 11.39 -6.52
N ILE A 186 -7.43 10.72 -5.82
CA ILE A 186 -5.99 10.85 -6.05
C ILE A 186 -5.65 10.04 -7.30
N ARG A 187 -4.99 10.63 -8.28
CA ARG A 187 -4.69 10.02 -9.57
C ARG A 187 -3.18 9.87 -9.75
N LEU A 188 -2.74 8.63 -9.90
CA LEU A 188 -1.33 8.30 -10.09
C LEU A 188 -1.06 7.86 -11.54
N THR A 189 -0.08 8.50 -12.16
CA THR A 189 0.55 7.99 -13.38
C THR A 189 1.55 6.89 -13.03
N ASN A 190 2.15 6.25 -14.02
CA ASN A 190 3.21 5.25 -13.76
C ASN A 190 4.50 5.87 -13.21
N THR A 191 4.66 7.19 -13.31
CA THR A 191 5.86 7.93 -12.90
C THR A 191 5.73 8.63 -11.57
N CYS A 192 4.59 8.50 -10.87
CA CYS A 192 4.41 9.07 -9.55
C CYS A 192 3.89 8.03 -8.54
N ALA A 193 4.13 8.31 -7.27
CA ALA A 193 3.69 7.52 -6.13
C ALA A 193 3.03 8.41 -5.09
N LEU A 194 2.22 7.82 -4.22
CA LEU A 194 1.65 8.45 -3.05
C LEU A 194 2.34 7.92 -1.79
N ALA A 195 3.06 8.76 -1.11
CA ALA A 195 3.58 8.49 0.22
C ALA A 195 2.52 8.80 1.26
N VAL A 196 2.30 7.87 2.20
CA VAL A 196 1.40 8.03 3.34
C VAL A 196 2.24 8.01 4.61
N ARG A 197 2.41 9.19 5.22
CA ARG A 197 3.23 9.39 6.44
C ARG A 197 2.38 9.54 7.70
N GLY A 198 1.09 9.76 7.56
CA GLY A 198 0.11 9.95 8.63
C GLY A 198 -1.26 10.27 8.04
N PHE A 199 -2.29 10.18 8.86
CA PHE A 199 -3.65 10.50 8.43
C PHE A 199 -4.24 11.57 9.36
N PRO A 200 -5.00 12.56 8.88
CA PRO A 200 -5.47 12.72 7.49
C PRO A 200 -4.54 13.53 6.56
N ASP A 201 -3.52 14.22 7.07
CA ASP A 201 -2.81 15.28 6.34
C ASP A 201 -1.40 14.87 5.85
N GLY A 202 -0.98 13.64 6.13
CA GLY A 202 0.35 13.13 5.78
C GLY A 202 0.45 12.46 4.41
N LEU A 203 -0.25 12.98 3.38
CA LEU A 203 -0.19 12.47 2.02
C LEU A 203 0.72 13.35 1.16
N GLU A 204 1.69 12.74 0.47
CA GLU A 204 2.65 13.43 -0.40
C GLU A 204 2.79 12.71 -1.73
N ILE A 205 2.82 13.45 -2.84
CA ILE A 205 3.15 12.88 -4.15
C ILE A 205 4.65 12.91 -4.37
N ILE A 206 5.20 11.76 -4.74
CA ILE A 206 6.60 11.56 -5.11
C ILE A 206 6.69 11.37 -6.62
N GLY A 207 7.56 12.10 -7.28
CA GLY A 207 7.72 12.05 -8.74
C GLY A 207 6.63 12.80 -9.51
N GLY A 208 6.49 12.48 -10.80
CA GLY A 208 5.43 13.05 -11.66
C GLY A 208 5.66 14.49 -12.14
N LYS A 209 6.83 15.06 -11.88
CA LYS A 209 7.24 16.35 -12.45
C LYS A 209 8.01 16.08 -13.74
N GLY A 210 7.30 15.90 -14.81
CA GLY A 210 7.81 15.83 -16.17
C GLY A 210 7.17 16.93 -17.00
#